data_a59e8a5f00eee3536340d81bf8e28d55
#
_entry.id   a59e8a5f00eee3536340d81bf8e28d55
#
_cell.length_a   1.000
_cell.length_b   1.000
_cell.length_c   1.000
_cell.angle_alpha   90.00
_cell.angle_beta   90.00
_cell.angle_gamma   90.00
#
_symmetry.space_group_name_H-M   'P 1'
#
loop_
_entity.id
_entity.type
_entity.pdbx_description
1 polymer ?
#
loop_
_entity_poly.entity_id
_entity_poly.type
_entity_poly.pdbx_seq_one_letter_code
_entity_poly.pdbx_strand_id
1 'polypeptide(L)'
;MAIQDRLFGKPLATSEERAEQIGVGAGIPIFGLDALTSAAYGPEAALALLIPLGIVGTQYLLPIITAILIMLAIVFFSYRQTIAAYPSGGGSYTVASENLGERAGLLAAAALMIDYILTAAVGISAGVTAMTAALP
;
A
#
# COMPACT_ATOMS: atom_id res chain seq x y z
N MET A 1 -5.78 36.32 -4.42
CA MET A 1 -5.42 34.91 -4.25
C MET A 1 -6.42 34.31 -3.27
N ALA A 2 -7.26 33.39 -3.72
CA ALA A 2 -8.26 32.76 -2.89
C ALA A 2 -7.55 31.82 -1.87
N ILE A 3 -8.15 31.66 -0.69
CA ILE A 3 -7.64 30.74 0.35
C ILE A 3 -7.47 29.31 -0.22
N GLN A 4 -8.32 28.95 -1.18
CA GLN A 4 -8.27 27.69 -1.91
C GLN A 4 -6.95 27.52 -2.69
N ASP A 5 -6.43 28.57 -3.34
CA ASP A 5 -5.17 28.52 -4.10
C ASP A 5 -3.95 28.30 -3.19
N ARG A 6 -4.05 28.67 -1.91
CA ARG A 6 -2.98 28.45 -0.91
C ARG A 6 -3.00 27.06 -0.28
N LEU A 7 -4.18 26.44 -0.19
CA LEU A 7 -4.35 25.10 0.40
C LEU A 7 -4.19 23.97 -0.63
N PHE A 8 -4.69 24.18 -1.85
CA PHE A 8 -4.73 23.14 -2.89
C PHE A 8 -3.81 23.43 -4.08
N GLY A 9 -3.14 24.58 -4.10
CA GLY A 9 -2.39 25.04 -5.25
C GLY A 9 -3.29 25.53 -6.39
N LYS A 10 -2.70 26.04 -7.46
CA LYS A 10 -3.46 26.42 -8.66
C LYS A 10 -3.81 25.16 -9.44
N PRO A 11 -5.08 25.03 -9.92
CA PRO A 11 -5.43 23.94 -10.81
C PRO A 11 -4.55 23.96 -12.06
N LEU A 12 -3.95 22.83 -12.37
CA LEU A 12 -3.14 22.65 -13.59
C LEU A 12 -4.07 22.58 -14.80
N ALA A 13 -3.67 23.21 -15.90
CA ALA A 13 -4.36 23.04 -17.16
C ALA A 13 -4.16 21.59 -17.65
N THR A 14 -5.18 21.02 -18.29
CA THR A 14 -5.15 19.63 -18.82
C THR A 14 -3.99 19.39 -19.81
N SER A 15 -3.43 20.45 -20.37
CA SER A 15 -2.26 20.42 -21.26
C SER A 15 -0.91 20.46 -20.53
N GLU A 16 -0.91 20.73 -19.23
CA GLU A 16 0.30 20.74 -18.41
C GLU A 16 0.47 19.36 -17.73
N GLU A 17 0.92 18.38 -18.47
CA GLU A 17 1.44 17.15 -17.90
C GLU A 17 2.74 17.47 -17.15
N ARG A 18 2.62 17.74 -15.87
CA ARG A 18 3.78 17.73 -14.99
C ARG A 18 4.15 16.27 -14.72
N ALA A 19 5.19 15.80 -15.34
CA ALA A 19 5.95 14.65 -14.86
C ALA A 19 6.66 15.06 -13.55
N GLU A 20 5.93 15.17 -12.44
CA GLU A 20 6.53 15.31 -11.12
C GLU A 20 7.24 14.00 -10.79
N GLN A 21 8.53 13.97 -11.07
CA GLN A 21 9.37 12.86 -10.67
C GLN A 21 9.73 13.03 -9.20
N ILE A 22 9.14 12.19 -8.37
CA ILE A 22 9.49 12.09 -6.96
C ILE A 22 10.86 11.40 -6.87
N GLY A 23 11.85 12.08 -6.30
CA GLY A 23 13.17 11.49 -6.04
C GLY A 23 13.09 10.30 -5.07
N VAL A 24 14.09 9.43 -5.10
CA VAL A 24 14.16 8.21 -4.28
C VAL A 24 13.95 8.50 -2.79
N GLY A 25 14.51 9.61 -2.28
CA GLY A 25 14.37 9.99 -0.88
C GLY A 25 12.93 10.30 -0.44
N ALA A 26 12.10 10.87 -1.32
CA ALA A 26 10.69 11.12 -1.05
C ALA A 26 9.81 9.92 -1.45
N GLY A 27 10.24 9.13 -2.42
CA GLY A 27 9.51 7.93 -2.87
C GLY A 27 9.48 6.82 -1.82
N ILE A 28 10.54 6.64 -1.05
CA ILE A 28 10.58 5.62 0.02
C ILE A 28 9.48 5.84 1.07
N PRO A 29 9.33 7.03 1.70
CA PRO A 29 8.25 7.22 2.68
C PRO A 29 6.86 7.25 2.06
N ILE A 30 6.71 7.64 0.80
CA ILE A 30 5.39 7.73 0.16
C ILE A 30 4.89 6.35 -0.30
N PHE A 31 5.76 5.55 -0.93
CA PHE A 31 5.38 4.27 -1.55
C PHE A 31 5.93 3.04 -0.81
N GLY A 32 7.04 3.18 -0.09
CA GLY A 32 7.68 2.06 0.60
C GLY A 32 7.05 1.75 1.95
N LEU A 33 6.46 2.75 2.62
CA LEU A 33 5.85 2.55 3.94
C LEU A 33 4.64 1.61 3.89
N ASP A 34 3.87 1.61 2.83
CA ASP A 34 2.71 0.73 2.69
C ASP A 34 3.13 -0.75 2.76
N ALA A 35 4.10 -1.18 1.95
CA ALA A 35 4.61 -2.54 1.98
C ALA A 35 5.34 -2.88 3.29
N LEU A 36 6.10 -1.93 3.86
CA LEU A 36 6.84 -2.13 5.10
C LEU A 36 5.91 -2.24 6.31
N THR A 37 4.89 -1.39 6.40
CA THR A 37 3.91 -1.44 7.48
C THR A 37 3.08 -2.70 7.42
N SER A 38 2.62 -3.10 6.23
CA SER A 38 1.87 -4.35 6.04
C SER A 38 2.69 -5.59 6.43
N ALA A 39 3.99 -5.61 6.13
CA ALA A 39 4.90 -6.67 6.56
C ALA A 39 5.10 -6.69 8.08
N ALA A 40 5.03 -5.54 8.74
CA ALA A 40 5.18 -5.43 10.18
C ALA A 40 3.90 -5.80 10.94
N TYR A 41 2.76 -5.17 10.61
CA TYR A 41 1.53 -5.42 11.36
C TYR A 41 0.76 -6.67 10.92
N GLY A 42 1.02 -7.22 9.73
CA GLY A 42 0.39 -8.46 9.28
C GLY A 42 0.61 -9.64 10.23
N PRO A 43 1.86 -9.97 10.59
CA PRO A 43 2.16 -10.98 11.60
C PRO A 43 1.60 -10.63 12.99
N GLU A 44 1.62 -9.35 13.40
CA GLU A 44 1.09 -8.89 14.67
C GLU A 44 -0.43 -9.10 14.76
N ALA A 45 -1.16 -8.71 13.71
CA ALA A 45 -2.60 -8.94 13.62
C ALA A 45 -2.96 -10.43 13.63
N ALA A 46 -2.19 -11.27 12.92
CA ALA A 46 -2.36 -12.72 12.97
C ALA A 46 -2.12 -13.25 14.40
N LEU A 47 -1.09 -12.79 15.08
CA LEU A 47 -0.79 -13.18 16.45
C LEU A 47 -1.91 -12.79 17.41
N ALA A 48 -2.45 -11.58 17.29
CA ALA A 48 -3.56 -11.10 18.12
C ALA A 48 -4.80 -11.99 18.00
N LEU A 49 -5.08 -12.52 16.80
CA LEU A 49 -6.17 -13.47 16.56
C LEU A 49 -5.86 -14.89 17.05
N LEU A 50 -4.58 -15.28 17.10
CA LEU A 50 -4.16 -16.63 17.49
C LEU A 50 -3.95 -16.79 19.02
N ILE A 51 -3.61 -15.71 19.73
CA ILE A 51 -3.40 -15.74 21.19
C ILE A 51 -4.59 -16.35 21.96
N PRO A 52 -5.85 -15.99 21.68
CA PRO A 52 -7.01 -16.58 22.37
C PRO A 52 -7.16 -18.10 22.19
N LEU A 53 -6.53 -18.66 21.15
CA LEU A 53 -6.54 -20.10 20.88
C LEU A 53 -5.46 -20.87 21.66
N GLY A 54 -4.67 -20.16 22.47
CA GLY A 54 -3.60 -20.74 23.29
C GLY A 54 -2.45 -21.32 22.45
N ILE A 55 -1.77 -22.34 23.00
CA ILE A 55 -0.58 -22.96 22.38
C ILE A 55 -0.88 -23.52 20.98
N VAL A 56 -2.11 -24.05 20.77
CA VAL A 56 -2.51 -24.57 19.45
C VAL A 56 -2.57 -23.45 18.41
N GLY A 57 -3.03 -22.26 18.81
CA GLY A 57 -3.08 -21.10 17.91
C GLY A 57 -1.68 -20.65 17.49
N THR A 58 -0.74 -20.57 18.40
CA THR A 58 0.63 -20.09 18.12
C THR A 58 1.40 -20.98 17.13
N GLN A 59 1.05 -22.26 17.00
CA GLN A 59 1.64 -23.16 15.99
C GLN A 59 1.37 -22.72 14.55
N TYR A 60 0.28 -21.98 14.31
CA TYR A 60 -0.05 -21.46 12.98
C TYR A 60 0.68 -20.17 12.62
N LEU A 61 1.37 -19.53 13.57
CA LEU A 61 2.05 -18.26 13.33
C LEU A 61 3.18 -18.41 12.29
N LEU A 62 4.02 -19.43 12.43
CA LEU A 62 5.13 -19.66 11.52
C LEU A 62 4.68 -19.95 10.07
N PRO A 63 3.70 -20.84 9.82
CA PRO A 63 3.12 -21.03 8.49
C PRO A 63 2.55 -19.73 7.90
N ILE A 64 1.86 -18.91 8.68
CA ILE A 64 1.27 -17.65 8.22
C ILE A 64 2.37 -16.66 7.83
N ILE A 65 3.38 -16.47 8.67
CA ILE A 65 4.52 -15.60 8.36
C ILE A 65 5.24 -16.08 7.10
N THR A 66 5.45 -17.38 6.96
CA THR A 66 6.10 -17.96 5.77
C THR A 66 5.26 -17.69 4.51
N ALA A 67 3.95 -17.84 4.57
CA ALA A 67 3.06 -17.53 3.45
C ALA A 67 3.12 -16.04 3.08
N ILE A 68 3.15 -15.14 4.06
CA ILE A 68 3.29 -13.69 3.84
C ILE A 68 4.64 -13.40 3.15
N LEU A 69 5.74 -13.97 3.62
CA LEU A 69 7.07 -13.76 3.03
C LEU A 69 7.15 -14.28 1.59
N ILE A 70 6.56 -15.44 1.30
CA ILE A 70 6.50 -15.99 -0.05
C ILE A 70 5.70 -15.05 -0.96
N MET A 71 4.54 -14.58 -0.49
CA MET A 71 3.71 -13.65 -1.24
C MET A 71 4.47 -12.34 -1.53
N LEU A 72 5.15 -11.77 -0.54
CA LEU A 72 5.97 -10.57 -0.73
C LEU A 72 7.10 -10.79 -1.73
N ALA A 73 7.75 -11.96 -1.73
CA ALA A 73 8.77 -12.30 -2.72
C ALA A 73 8.18 -12.36 -4.13
N ILE A 74 7.02 -12.98 -4.32
CA ILE A 74 6.31 -13.04 -5.61
C ILE A 74 5.96 -11.63 -6.09
N VAL A 75 5.39 -10.80 -5.22
CA VAL A 75 5.05 -9.41 -5.51
C VAL A 75 6.29 -8.62 -5.89
N PHE A 76 7.40 -8.75 -5.17
CA PHE A 76 8.65 -8.08 -5.48
C PHE A 76 9.16 -8.41 -6.89
N PHE A 77 9.19 -9.68 -7.28
CA PHE A 77 9.60 -10.08 -8.63
C PHE A 77 8.62 -9.59 -9.70
N SER A 78 7.31 -9.62 -9.43
CA SER A 78 6.28 -9.08 -10.32
C SER A 78 6.46 -7.58 -10.54
N TYR A 79 6.66 -6.80 -9.48
CA TYR A 79 6.88 -5.35 -9.61
C TYR A 79 8.16 -5.00 -10.36
N ARG A 80 9.24 -5.76 -10.20
CA ARG A 80 10.45 -5.56 -11.00
C ARG A 80 10.18 -5.67 -12.50
N GLN A 81 9.35 -6.62 -12.92
CA GLN A 81 8.98 -6.78 -14.32
C GLN A 81 8.07 -5.64 -14.78
N THR A 82 7.11 -5.24 -13.97
CA THR A 82 6.21 -4.13 -14.26
C THR A 82 6.96 -2.81 -14.41
N ILE A 83 7.90 -2.49 -13.51
CA ILE A 83 8.71 -1.28 -13.60
C ILE A 83 9.57 -1.27 -14.87
N ALA A 84 10.11 -2.42 -15.27
CA ALA A 84 10.88 -2.52 -16.51
C ALA A 84 10.00 -2.33 -17.77
N ALA A 85 8.75 -2.76 -17.73
CA ALA A 85 7.81 -2.63 -18.84
C ALA A 85 7.19 -1.22 -18.92
N TYR A 86 7.04 -0.53 -17.78
CA TYR A 86 6.40 0.78 -17.66
C TYR A 86 7.34 1.82 -17.00
N PRO A 87 8.43 2.23 -17.68
CA PRO A 87 9.45 3.12 -17.09
C PRO A 87 8.94 4.56 -16.84
N SER A 88 7.89 4.97 -17.54
CA SER A 88 7.23 6.27 -17.34
C SER A 88 6.28 6.31 -16.15
N GLY A 89 6.15 5.21 -15.42
CA GLY A 89 5.15 5.03 -14.37
C GLY A 89 3.84 4.48 -14.93
N GLY A 90 3.01 4.04 -14.06
CA GLY A 90 1.72 3.45 -14.37
C GLY A 90 1.36 2.44 -13.30
N GLY A 91 0.46 2.80 -12.41
CA GLY A 91 -0.05 1.88 -11.39
C GLY A 91 -0.91 0.79 -12.03
N SER A 92 -1.55 -0.01 -11.18
CA SER A 92 -2.42 -1.11 -11.60
C SER A 92 -3.50 -0.69 -12.59
N TYR A 93 -3.95 0.57 -12.53
CA TYR A 93 -4.89 1.13 -13.52
C TYR A 93 -4.33 1.10 -14.93
N THR A 94 -3.13 1.66 -15.14
CA THR A 94 -2.50 1.73 -16.46
C THR A 94 -2.21 0.34 -17.01
N VAL A 95 -1.58 -0.51 -16.19
CA VAL A 95 -1.25 -1.89 -16.58
C VAL A 95 -2.52 -2.68 -16.95
N ALA A 96 -3.58 -2.58 -16.15
CA ALA A 96 -4.82 -3.28 -16.43
C ALA A 96 -5.55 -2.69 -17.65
N SER A 97 -5.56 -1.36 -17.83
CA SER A 97 -6.20 -0.71 -18.96
C SER A 97 -5.54 -1.08 -20.30
N GLU A 98 -4.21 -1.08 -20.32
CA GLU A 98 -3.46 -1.39 -21.55
C GLU A 98 -3.49 -2.86 -21.94
N ASN A 99 -3.49 -3.77 -20.95
CA ASN A 99 -3.44 -5.20 -21.22
C ASN A 99 -4.81 -5.89 -21.26
N LEU A 100 -5.78 -5.40 -20.51
CA LEU A 100 -7.10 -6.04 -20.33
C LEU A 100 -8.26 -5.13 -20.74
N GLY A 101 -7.98 -3.86 -21.08
CA GLY A 101 -8.95 -2.87 -21.49
C GLY A 101 -9.45 -1.97 -20.37
N GLU A 102 -10.11 -0.86 -20.76
CA GLU A 102 -10.51 0.24 -19.88
C GLU A 102 -11.37 -0.22 -18.68
N ARG A 103 -12.29 -1.15 -18.89
CA ARG A 103 -13.15 -1.67 -17.81
C ARG A 103 -12.36 -2.37 -16.71
N ALA A 104 -11.33 -3.12 -17.09
CA ALA A 104 -10.43 -3.78 -16.15
C ALA A 104 -9.58 -2.74 -15.39
N GLY A 105 -9.12 -1.68 -16.07
CA GLY A 105 -8.43 -0.56 -15.44
C GLY A 105 -9.29 0.15 -14.39
N LEU A 106 -10.55 0.45 -14.71
CA LEU A 106 -11.47 1.07 -13.75
C LEU A 106 -11.74 0.18 -12.54
N LEU A 107 -11.87 -1.14 -12.74
CA LEU A 107 -12.01 -2.09 -11.63
C LEU A 107 -10.75 -2.11 -10.75
N ALA A 108 -9.57 -2.12 -11.36
CA ALA A 108 -8.31 -2.06 -10.63
C ALA A 108 -8.17 -0.76 -9.83
N ALA A 109 -8.55 0.39 -10.41
CA ALA A 109 -8.55 1.68 -9.72
C ALA A 109 -9.51 1.68 -8.52
N ALA A 110 -10.73 1.17 -8.69
CA ALA A 110 -11.71 1.08 -7.61
C ALA A 110 -11.21 0.17 -6.48
N ALA A 111 -10.61 -0.98 -6.80
CA ALA A 111 -10.02 -1.88 -5.83
C ALA A 111 -8.88 -1.22 -5.03
N LEU A 112 -7.99 -0.47 -5.71
CA LEU A 112 -6.92 0.29 -5.07
C LEU A 112 -7.44 1.38 -4.13
N MET A 113 -8.49 2.09 -4.51
CA MET A 113 -9.09 3.11 -3.63
C MET A 113 -9.62 2.48 -2.34
N ILE A 114 -10.28 1.33 -2.43
CA ILE A 114 -10.77 0.59 -1.25
C ILE A 114 -9.58 0.13 -0.40
N ASP A 115 -8.55 -0.43 -1.03
CA ASP A 115 -7.34 -0.89 -0.36
C ASP A 115 -6.65 0.22 0.42
N TYR A 116 -6.46 1.40 -0.17
CA TYR A 116 -5.85 2.54 0.51
C TYR A 116 -6.68 3.03 1.71
N ILE A 117 -8.01 3.03 1.61
CA ILE A 117 -8.88 3.39 2.73
C ILE A 117 -8.72 2.39 3.88
N LEU A 118 -8.73 1.09 3.57
CA LEU A 118 -8.57 0.03 4.56
C LEU A 118 -7.17 0.04 5.19
N THR A 119 -6.13 0.21 4.39
CA THR A 119 -4.74 0.31 4.86
C THR A 119 -4.55 1.50 5.80
N ALA A 120 -5.12 2.67 5.46
CA ALA A 120 -5.09 3.84 6.34
C ALA A 120 -5.82 3.57 7.67
N ALA A 121 -7.00 2.94 7.63
CA ALA A 121 -7.77 2.61 8.82
C ALA A 121 -7.01 1.62 9.74
N VAL A 122 -6.42 0.58 9.17
CA VAL A 122 -5.60 -0.40 9.91
C VAL A 122 -4.35 0.26 10.50
N GLY A 123 -3.66 1.10 9.72
CA GLY A 123 -2.47 1.82 10.17
C GLY A 123 -2.76 2.75 11.36
N ILE A 124 -3.87 3.49 11.30
CA ILE A 124 -4.31 4.34 12.43
C ILE A 124 -4.65 3.48 13.65
N SER A 125 -5.39 2.39 13.47
CA SER A 125 -5.74 1.49 14.58
C SER A 125 -4.50 0.88 15.24
N ALA A 126 -3.55 0.40 14.44
CA ALA A 126 -2.28 -0.15 14.95
C ALA A 126 -1.46 0.92 15.69
N GLY A 127 -1.38 2.13 15.14
CA GLY A 127 -0.71 3.26 15.79
C GLY A 127 -1.31 3.63 17.14
N VAL A 128 -2.65 3.71 17.22
CA VAL A 128 -3.35 3.98 18.50
C VAL A 128 -3.10 2.86 19.50
N THR A 129 -3.16 1.60 19.08
CA THR A 129 -2.88 0.43 19.94
C THR A 129 -1.45 0.48 20.48
N ALA A 130 -0.46 0.78 19.65
CA ALA A 130 0.92 0.93 20.06
C ALA A 130 1.11 2.07 21.07
N MET A 131 0.45 3.23 20.83
CA MET A 131 0.50 4.36 21.76
C MET A 131 -0.12 4.03 23.11
N THR A 132 -1.28 3.39 23.14
CA THR A 132 -1.95 3.02 24.40
C THR A 132 -1.17 1.95 25.17
N ALA A 133 -0.47 1.05 24.48
CA ALA A 133 0.41 0.06 25.11
C ALA A 133 1.69 0.68 25.68
N ALA A 134 2.16 1.80 25.14
CA ALA A 134 3.36 2.51 25.61
C ALA A 134 3.08 3.50 26.77
N LEU A 135 1.84 3.88 26.97
CA LEU A 135 1.43 4.78 28.05
C LEU A 135 0.92 3.94 29.23
N PRO A 136 1.49 4.09 30.44
CA PRO A 136 1.07 3.35 31.63
C PRO A 136 -0.32 3.77 32.12
#